data_3f618bebf7be27c90e28449e37a7cb6b
#
_entry.id   3f618bebf7be27c90e28449e37a7cb6b
#
_cell.length_a   1.000
_cell.length_b   1.000
_cell.length_c   1.000
_cell.angle_alpha   90.00
_cell.angle_beta   90.00
_cell.angle_gamma   90.00
#
_symmetry.space_group_name_H-M   'P 1'
#
loop_
_entity.id
_entity.type
_entity.pdbx_description
1 polymer ?
#
loop_
_entity_poly.entity_id
_entity_poly.type
_entity_poly.pdbx_seq_one_letter_code
_entity_poly.pdbx_strand_id
1 'polypeptide(L)'
;PAMCYYTSLKDSGGKCRVCLVKVTQGSAKDPRPMPKLVASCRTTVADGMVIENISSPEVLEARKGVVEFLLINHPLDCPICDQAGECDLQDLSYEHGLADTRYEFERRTFEKIDIGDKIKLHMTRCILCYRCVFTADQISKKRVHGVLDRGDHAEIATYIEKALDNEFIGNVIDVC
;
A
#
# COMPACT_ATOMS: atom_id res chain seq x y z
N PRO A 1 -3.10 -6.57 9.66
CA PRO A 1 -2.81 -5.18 9.32
C PRO A 1 -3.42 -4.80 7.98
N ALA A 2 -3.80 -3.54 7.80
CA ALA A 2 -4.47 -3.01 6.61
C ALA A 2 -3.80 -1.69 6.20
N MET A 3 -2.81 -1.73 5.32
CA MET A 3 -2.06 -0.55 4.92
C MET A 3 -2.63 0.12 3.66
N CYS A 4 -2.88 -0.63 2.58
CA CYS A 4 -3.47 -0.05 1.36
C CYS A 4 -5.02 -0.08 1.34
N TYR A 5 -5.65 -0.82 2.24
CA TYR A 5 -7.10 -0.85 2.40
C TYR A 5 -7.56 0.37 3.22
N TYR A 6 -8.57 1.05 2.73
CA TYR A 6 -9.19 2.20 3.40
C TYR A 6 -10.71 2.06 3.34
N THR A 7 -11.34 2.00 4.50
CA THR A 7 -12.76 1.61 4.64
C THR A 7 -13.72 2.50 3.83
N SER A 8 -13.43 3.80 3.74
CA SER A 8 -14.26 4.76 3.04
C SER A 8 -14.06 4.78 1.52
N LEU A 9 -13.06 4.06 1.00
CA LEU A 9 -12.76 4.00 -0.43
C LEU A 9 -13.11 2.61 -0.98
N LYS A 10 -14.09 2.56 -1.88
CA LYS A 10 -14.46 1.32 -2.58
C LYS A 10 -13.27 0.78 -3.37
N ASP A 11 -13.15 -0.54 -3.42
CA ASP A 11 -12.09 -1.24 -4.16
C ASP A 11 -10.65 -0.90 -3.75
N SER A 12 -10.45 -0.15 -2.66
CA SER A 12 -9.14 -0.02 -2.03
C SER A 12 -8.66 -1.38 -1.54
N GLY A 13 -7.36 -1.52 -1.33
CA GLY A 13 -6.75 -2.79 -0.89
C GLY A 13 -6.18 -3.65 -2.03
N GLY A 14 -5.57 -4.78 -1.65
CA GLY A 14 -4.94 -5.73 -2.57
C GLY A 14 -3.61 -5.30 -3.17
N LYS A 15 -3.07 -4.12 -2.81
CA LYS A 15 -1.83 -3.57 -3.37
C LYS A 15 -0.60 -3.92 -2.53
N CYS A 16 -0.58 -3.57 -1.25
CA CYS A 16 0.59 -3.74 -0.39
C CYS A 16 0.86 -5.20 0.02
N ARG A 17 -0.14 -6.07 0.04
CA ARG A 17 -0.04 -7.49 0.43
C ARG A 17 0.34 -7.77 1.89
N VAL A 18 0.44 -6.77 2.75
CA VAL A 18 0.76 -6.99 4.18
C VAL A 18 -0.32 -7.79 4.91
N CYS A 19 -1.56 -7.76 4.43
CA CYS A 19 -2.71 -8.46 5.00
C CYS A 19 -2.86 -9.93 4.55
N LEU A 20 -1.78 -10.58 4.10
CA LEU A 20 -1.81 -12.00 3.73
C LEU A 20 -2.24 -12.87 4.90
N VAL A 21 -3.09 -13.85 4.60
CA VAL A 21 -3.59 -14.87 5.54
C VAL A 21 -3.60 -16.24 4.85
N LYS A 22 -3.61 -17.30 5.65
CA LYS A 22 -3.74 -18.68 5.18
C LYS A 22 -5.17 -19.16 5.41
N VAL A 23 -5.80 -19.67 4.36
CA VAL A 23 -7.11 -20.31 4.46
C VAL A 23 -6.90 -21.82 4.48
N THR A 24 -7.04 -22.42 5.66
CA THR A 24 -6.82 -23.85 5.89
C THR A 24 -8.06 -24.67 5.62
N GLN A 25 -9.22 -24.04 5.68
CA GLN A 25 -10.49 -24.61 5.26
C GLN A 25 -11.29 -23.54 4.52
N GLY A 26 -11.84 -23.89 3.37
CA GLY A 26 -12.72 -23.04 2.58
C GLY A 26 -14.12 -22.90 3.18
N SER A 27 -15.13 -22.71 2.34
CA SER A 27 -16.51 -22.57 2.83
C SER A 27 -17.13 -23.94 3.22
N ALA A 28 -18.25 -23.91 3.91
CA ALA A 28 -19.04 -25.11 4.19
C ALA A 28 -19.49 -25.85 2.91
N LYS A 29 -19.62 -25.14 1.79
CA LYS A 29 -19.96 -25.72 0.47
C LYS A 29 -18.74 -26.26 -0.27
N ASP A 30 -17.57 -25.68 -0.07
CA ASP A 30 -16.30 -26.10 -0.63
C ASP A 30 -15.21 -26.03 0.45
N PRO A 31 -14.98 -27.11 1.20
CA PRO A 31 -14.08 -27.09 2.35
C PRO A 31 -12.59 -27.16 1.97
N ARG A 32 -12.24 -27.18 0.69
CA ARG A 32 -10.85 -27.27 0.25
C ARG A 32 -10.05 -26.05 0.72
N PRO A 33 -8.83 -26.25 1.23
CA PRO A 33 -7.95 -25.15 1.59
C PRO A 33 -7.54 -24.35 0.34
N MET A 34 -7.23 -23.07 0.53
CA MET A 34 -6.63 -22.30 -0.56
C MET A 34 -5.13 -22.64 -0.66
N PRO A 35 -4.62 -22.97 -1.85
CA PRO A 35 -3.24 -23.45 -2.02
C PRO A 35 -2.18 -22.35 -1.82
N LYS A 36 -2.58 -21.10 -1.79
CA LYS A 36 -1.69 -19.92 -1.64
C LYS A 36 -2.24 -18.98 -0.59
N LEU A 37 -1.37 -18.20 0.02
CA LEU A 37 -1.76 -17.09 0.88
C LEU A 37 -2.59 -16.08 0.09
N VAL A 38 -3.63 -15.57 0.72
CA VAL A 38 -4.56 -14.61 0.11
C VAL A 38 -4.58 -13.29 0.86
N ALA A 39 -4.86 -12.20 0.16
CA ALA A 39 -4.99 -10.89 0.76
C ALA A 39 -6.37 -10.76 1.44
N SER A 40 -6.40 -10.71 2.78
CA SER A 40 -7.66 -10.66 3.54
C SER A 40 -8.55 -9.48 3.16
N CYS A 41 -7.97 -8.34 2.80
CA CYS A 41 -8.71 -7.16 2.37
C CYS A 41 -9.47 -7.33 1.04
N ARG A 42 -9.23 -8.41 0.29
CA ARG A 42 -9.88 -8.72 -1.01
C ARG A 42 -10.54 -10.10 -1.04
N THR A 43 -10.45 -10.85 0.03
CA THR A 43 -11.01 -12.20 0.11
C THR A 43 -12.35 -12.13 0.84
N THR A 44 -13.41 -12.53 0.17
CA THR A 44 -14.74 -12.61 0.79
C THR A 44 -14.76 -13.78 1.75
N VAL A 45 -15.18 -13.54 2.99
CA VAL A 45 -15.40 -14.58 3.98
C VAL A 45 -16.66 -15.39 3.66
N ALA A 46 -16.64 -16.65 4.00
CA ALA A 46 -17.77 -17.55 3.81
C ALA A 46 -17.99 -18.41 5.07
N ASP A 47 -19.21 -18.88 5.24
CA ASP A 47 -19.55 -19.74 6.38
C ASP A 47 -18.70 -21.02 6.39
N GLY A 48 -18.20 -21.39 7.56
CA GLY A 48 -17.31 -22.55 7.76
C GLY A 48 -15.84 -22.31 7.36
N MET A 49 -15.47 -21.12 6.92
CA MET A 49 -14.07 -20.80 6.55
C MET A 49 -13.17 -20.74 7.80
N VAL A 50 -12.01 -21.39 7.74
CA VAL A 50 -10.98 -21.33 8.79
C VAL A 50 -9.76 -20.57 8.23
N ILE A 51 -9.39 -19.51 8.96
CA ILE A 51 -8.34 -18.58 8.56
C ILE A 51 -7.27 -18.51 9.66
N GLU A 52 -6.04 -18.77 9.29
CA GLU A 52 -4.87 -18.57 10.13
C GLU A 52 -4.19 -17.23 9.77
N ASN A 53 -3.81 -16.49 10.80
CA ASN A 53 -3.12 -15.21 10.69
C ASN A 53 -1.74 -15.32 11.37
N ILE A 54 -1.51 -14.62 12.46
CA ILE A 54 -0.24 -14.62 13.21
C ILE A 54 0.12 -15.99 13.82
N SER A 55 -0.82 -16.92 13.90
CA SER A 55 -0.57 -18.30 14.31
C SER A 55 0.17 -19.13 13.26
N SER A 56 0.20 -18.69 12.00
CA SER A 56 0.87 -19.40 10.90
C SER A 56 2.27 -18.85 10.67
N PRO A 57 3.35 -19.67 10.83
CA PRO A 57 4.71 -19.25 10.51
C PRO A 57 4.88 -18.83 9.03
N GLU A 58 4.15 -19.48 8.11
CA GLU A 58 4.16 -19.14 6.69
C GLU A 58 3.62 -17.72 6.44
N VAL A 59 2.58 -17.32 7.16
CA VAL A 59 2.01 -15.96 7.08
C VAL A 59 3.00 -14.92 7.62
N LEU A 60 3.66 -15.22 8.74
CA LEU A 60 4.65 -14.32 9.33
C LEU A 60 5.85 -14.12 8.40
N GLU A 61 6.37 -15.19 7.82
CA GLU A 61 7.50 -15.12 6.89
C GLU A 61 7.12 -14.37 5.60
N ALA A 62 5.93 -14.62 5.05
CA ALA A 62 5.43 -13.90 3.88
C ALA A 62 5.26 -12.40 4.18
N ARG A 63 4.77 -12.05 5.36
CA ARG A 63 4.59 -10.66 5.77
C ARG A 63 5.91 -9.92 5.93
N LYS A 64 6.90 -10.60 6.53
CA LYS A 64 8.28 -10.12 6.62
C LYS A 64 8.87 -9.82 5.25
N GLY A 65 8.74 -10.74 4.29
CA GLY A 65 9.20 -10.55 2.92
C GLY A 65 8.46 -9.41 2.20
N VAL A 66 7.17 -9.24 2.45
CA VAL A 66 6.38 -8.12 1.90
C VAL A 66 6.85 -6.77 2.45
N VAL A 67 7.09 -6.67 3.75
CA VAL A 67 7.60 -5.44 4.38
C VAL A 67 9.00 -5.13 3.85
N GLU A 68 9.88 -6.12 3.77
CA GLU A 68 11.21 -5.98 3.15
C GLU A 68 11.10 -5.43 1.72
N PHE A 69 10.21 -5.99 0.91
CA PHE A 69 9.97 -5.52 -0.47
C PHE A 69 9.49 -4.07 -0.55
N LEU A 70 8.60 -3.65 0.36
CA LEU A 70 8.15 -2.26 0.42
C LEU A 70 9.26 -1.29 0.83
N LEU A 71 10.24 -1.76 1.61
CA LEU A 71 11.35 -0.95 2.12
C LEU A 71 12.55 -0.88 1.17
N ILE A 72 12.63 -1.74 0.15
CA ILE A 72 13.77 -1.80 -0.78
C ILE A 72 14.15 -0.41 -1.34
N ASN A 73 13.18 0.33 -1.85
CA ASN A 73 13.38 1.66 -2.42
C ASN A 73 12.93 2.79 -1.49
N HIS A 74 12.39 2.47 -0.31
CA HIS A 74 11.90 3.49 0.61
C HIS A 74 13.08 4.24 1.26
N PRO A 75 13.09 5.60 1.25
CA PRO A 75 14.21 6.37 1.78
C PRO A 75 14.24 6.33 3.32
N LEU A 76 15.42 6.54 3.89
CA LEU A 76 15.60 6.67 5.34
C LEU A 76 15.28 8.09 5.83
N ASP A 77 14.16 8.60 5.39
CA ASP A 77 13.73 10.00 5.60
C ASP A 77 12.83 10.19 6.84
N CYS A 78 12.63 9.17 7.67
CA CYS A 78 11.72 9.28 8.82
C CYS A 78 11.92 10.56 9.66
N PRO A 79 13.15 11.01 9.95
CA PRO A 79 13.37 12.24 10.74
C PRO A 79 12.87 13.53 10.06
N ILE A 80 12.68 13.52 8.75
CA ILE A 80 12.24 14.69 7.95
C ILE A 80 10.95 14.40 7.15
N CYS A 81 10.29 13.29 7.43
CA CYS A 81 9.06 12.90 6.76
C CYS A 81 7.84 13.36 7.53
N ASP A 82 6.89 14.00 6.84
CA ASP A 82 5.67 14.54 7.47
C ASP A 82 4.78 13.43 8.08
N GLN A 83 4.91 12.18 7.59
CA GLN A 83 4.17 11.01 8.09
C GLN A 83 4.81 10.35 9.32
N ALA A 84 6.01 10.76 9.72
CA ALA A 84 6.73 10.14 10.83
C ALA A 84 5.94 10.21 12.15
N GLY A 85 5.90 9.10 12.88
CA GLY A 85 5.18 8.98 14.15
C GLY A 85 3.71 8.54 14.02
N GLU A 86 3.12 8.60 12.82
CA GLU A 86 1.77 8.08 12.51
C GLU A 86 1.74 7.25 11.22
N CYS A 87 2.87 6.62 10.90
CA CYS A 87 3.10 5.91 9.65
C CYS A 87 2.90 4.40 9.79
N ASP A 88 1.86 3.86 9.14
CA ASP A 88 1.58 2.42 9.10
C ASP A 88 2.80 1.59 8.61
N LEU A 89 3.59 2.12 7.66
CA LEU A 89 4.77 1.41 7.16
C LEU A 89 5.87 1.36 8.22
N GLN A 90 6.05 2.43 8.99
CA GLN A 90 7.01 2.49 10.09
C GLN A 90 6.64 1.46 11.17
N ASP A 91 5.38 1.44 11.61
CA ASP A 91 4.89 0.48 12.61
C ASP A 91 5.04 -0.97 12.13
N LEU A 92 4.66 -1.25 10.88
CA LEU A 92 4.81 -2.58 10.29
C LEU A 92 6.27 -3.00 10.11
N SER A 93 7.17 -2.05 9.89
CA SER A 93 8.61 -2.34 9.81
C SER A 93 9.20 -2.75 11.16
N TYR A 94 8.71 -2.16 12.24
CA TYR A 94 9.09 -2.57 13.60
C TYR A 94 8.48 -3.92 13.98
N GLU A 95 7.22 -4.17 13.61
CA GLU A 95 6.52 -5.41 13.98
C GLU A 95 6.98 -6.62 13.16
N HIS A 96 7.24 -6.45 11.88
CA HIS A 96 7.47 -7.55 10.94
C HIS A 96 8.76 -7.44 10.13
N GLY A 97 9.41 -6.28 10.12
CA GLY A 97 10.58 -6.03 9.30
C GLY A 97 11.85 -6.70 9.78
N LEU A 98 12.91 -6.55 8.97
CA LEU A 98 14.27 -6.89 9.32
C LEU A 98 15.02 -5.65 9.82
N ALA A 99 15.97 -5.86 10.74
CA ALA A 99 16.84 -4.78 11.20
C ALA A 99 17.78 -4.29 10.08
N ASP A 100 18.17 -5.21 9.20
CA ASP A 100 19.11 -4.96 8.11
C ASP A 100 18.46 -5.18 6.75
N THR A 101 18.97 -4.51 5.72
CA THR A 101 18.60 -4.75 4.34
C THR A 101 19.59 -5.70 3.66
N ARG A 102 19.06 -6.63 2.84
CA ARG A 102 19.85 -7.49 1.96
C ARG A 102 20.05 -6.87 0.57
N TYR A 103 19.49 -5.69 0.36
CA TYR A 103 19.49 -5.00 -0.92
C TYR A 103 20.73 -4.14 -1.05
N GLU A 104 21.59 -4.47 -2.01
CA GLU A 104 22.90 -3.82 -2.22
C GLU A 104 22.91 -2.77 -3.34
N PHE A 105 21.80 -2.64 -4.06
CA PHE A 105 21.67 -1.69 -5.17
C PHE A 105 21.31 -0.29 -4.69
N GLU A 106 21.60 0.70 -5.51
CA GLU A 106 21.18 2.08 -5.27
C GLU A 106 19.65 2.19 -5.26
N ARG A 107 19.12 2.90 -4.27
CA ARG A 107 17.68 3.10 -4.15
C ARG A 107 17.19 4.04 -5.24
N ARG A 108 16.04 3.71 -5.80
CA ARG A 108 15.34 4.54 -6.77
C ARG A 108 14.94 5.87 -6.13
N THR A 109 15.20 6.96 -6.84
CA THR A 109 14.81 8.31 -6.44
C THR A 109 14.02 9.00 -7.54
N PHE A 110 13.11 9.87 -7.14
CA PHE A 110 12.31 10.71 -8.03
C PHE A 110 12.46 12.16 -7.62
N GLU A 111 12.36 13.06 -8.58
CA GLU A 111 12.24 14.48 -8.31
C GLU A 111 10.89 14.78 -7.63
N LYS A 112 10.87 15.79 -6.78
CA LYS A 112 9.64 16.27 -6.16
C LYS A 112 8.86 17.10 -7.18
N ILE A 113 7.58 16.77 -7.34
CA ILE A 113 6.70 17.42 -8.33
C ILE A 113 5.64 18.23 -7.60
N ASP A 114 5.46 19.48 -7.99
CA ASP A 114 4.33 20.28 -7.52
C ASP A 114 3.07 19.89 -8.29
N ILE A 115 2.07 19.35 -7.60
CA ILE A 115 0.82 18.89 -8.19
C ILE A 115 -0.33 19.88 -7.95
N GLY A 116 -0.01 21.12 -7.69
CA GLY A 116 -0.90 22.24 -7.41
C GLY A 116 -0.25 23.22 -6.46
N ASP A 117 -0.91 24.32 -6.17
CA ASP A 117 -0.36 25.41 -5.33
C ASP A 117 -0.12 25.00 -3.86
N LYS A 118 -0.70 23.89 -3.42
CA LYS A 118 -0.74 23.47 -2.01
C LYS A 118 -0.07 22.14 -1.75
N ILE A 119 0.14 21.29 -2.77
CA ILE A 119 0.57 19.91 -2.59
C ILE A 119 1.82 19.62 -3.41
N LYS A 120 2.80 19.06 -2.75
CA LYS A 120 4.02 18.54 -3.35
C LYS A 120 4.02 17.03 -3.29
N LEU A 121 4.16 16.37 -4.43
CA LEU A 121 4.27 14.92 -4.52
C LEU A 121 5.73 14.50 -4.35
N HIS A 122 5.98 13.64 -3.38
CA HIS A 122 7.29 13.05 -3.12
C HIS A 122 7.29 11.55 -3.42
N MET A 123 7.44 11.19 -4.69
CA MET A 123 7.33 9.82 -5.17
C MET A 123 8.37 8.86 -4.60
N THR A 124 9.55 9.33 -4.20
CA THR A 124 10.56 8.49 -3.53
C THR A 124 10.02 7.82 -2.26
N ARG A 125 9.08 8.46 -1.56
CA ARG A 125 8.42 7.93 -0.35
C ARG A 125 7.17 7.09 -0.65
N CYS A 126 6.69 7.09 -1.88
CA CYS A 126 5.45 6.42 -2.25
C CYS A 126 5.60 4.91 -2.26
N ILE A 127 4.63 4.21 -1.66
CA ILE A 127 4.54 2.75 -1.63
C ILE A 127 3.53 2.18 -2.65
N LEU A 128 3.02 3.01 -3.55
CA LEU A 128 2.05 2.63 -4.58
C LEU A 128 0.78 1.96 -4.01
N CYS A 129 0.25 2.50 -2.91
CA CYS A 129 -0.98 1.99 -2.29
C CYS A 129 -2.27 2.36 -3.03
N TYR A 130 -2.23 3.36 -3.90
CA TYR A 130 -3.33 3.89 -4.72
C TYR A 130 -4.47 4.57 -3.94
N ARG A 131 -4.35 4.80 -2.66
CA ARG A 131 -5.37 5.51 -1.87
C ARG A 131 -5.69 6.87 -2.48
N CYS A 132 -4.67 7.66 -2.83
CA CYS A 132 -4.83 8.98 -3.46
C CYS A 132 -5.57 8.91 -4.80
N VAL A 133 -5.30 7.90 -5.62
CA VAL A 133 -5.98 7.69 -6.91
C VAL A 133 -7.46 7.39 -6.70
N PHE A 134 -7.79 6.52 -5.73
CA PHE A 134 -9.17 6.21 -5.39
C PHE A 134 -9.91 7.40 -4.78
N THR A 135 -9.23 8.23 -3.98
CA THR A 135 -9.80 9.46 -3.42
C THR A 135 -10.16 10.43 -4.52
N ALA A 136 -9.27 10.66 -5.48
CA ALA A 136 -9.55 11.52 -6.62
C ALA A 136 -10.72 11.01 -7.47
N ASP A 137 -10.77 9.70 -7.72
CA ASP A 137 -11.81 9.09 -8.54
C ASP A 137 -13.20 9.10 -7.87
N GLN A 138 -13.26 8.77 -6.57
CA GLN A 138 -14.52 8.54 -5.86
C GLN A 138 -15.06 9.78 -5.14
N ILE A 139 -14.20 10.59 -4.55
CA ILE A 139 -14.58 11.77 -3.76
C ILE A 139 -14.58 13.00 -4.65
N SER A 140 -13.47 13.26 -5.32
CA SER A 140 -13.35 14.41 -6.22
C SER A 140 -14.08 14.23 -7.54
N LYS A 141 -14.42 12.99 -7.90
CA LYS A 141 -15.04 12.61 -9.19
C LYS A 141 -14.27 13.13 -10.43
N LYS A 142 -13.01 13.43 -10.24
CA LYS A 142 -12.06 13.85 -11.28
C LYS A 142 -10.80 13.03 -11.12
N ARG A 143 -10.58 12.09 -12.02
CA ARG A 143 -9.32 11.36 -12.09
C ARG A 143 -8.26 12.22 -12.76
N VAL A 144 -7.56 13.03 -11.97
CA VAL A 144 -6.53 13.95 -12.46
C VAL A 144 -5.12 13.36 -12.35
N HIS A 145 -4.94 12.32 -11.54
CA HIS A 145 -3.69 11.57 -11.41
C HIS A 145 -3.97 10.06 -11.43
N GLY A 146 -2.95 9.32 -11.73
CA GLY A 146 -3.03 7.87 -11.83
C GLY A 146 -1.65 7.25 -11.75
N VAL A 147 -1.56 5.96 -12.10
CA VAL A 147 -0.29 5.26 -12.20
C VAL A 147 0.21 5.36 -13.62
N LEU A 148 1.42 5.87 -13.78
CA LEU A 148 2.16 5.86 -15.02
C LEU A 148 3.23 4.77 -14.94
N ASP A 149 3.65 4.28 -16.08
CA ASP A 149 4.64 3.23 -16.23
C ASP A 149 4.33 1.91 -15.50
N ARG A 150 5.30 1.03 -15.40
CA ARG A 150 5.15 -0.29 -14.79
C ARG A 150 6.47 -0.78 -14.20
N GLY A 151 6.36 -1.79 -13.32
CA GLY A 151 7.52 -2.38 -12.64
C GLY A 151 8.15 -1.38 -11.69
N ASP A 152 9.45 -1.29 -11.72
CA ASP A 152 10.26 -0.42 -10.88
C ASP A 152 10.16 1.08 -11.28
N HIS A 153 9.72 1.37 -12.48
CA HIS A 153 9.45 2.73 -12.96
C HIS A 153 8.04 3.23 -12.67
N ALA A 154 7.17 2.37 -12.09
CA ALA A 154 5.80 2.76 -11.79
C ALA A 154 5.76 3.95 -10.82
N GLU A 155 4.98 4.95 -11.17
CA GLU A 155 4.82 6.17 -10.38
C GLU A 155 3.37 6.67 -10.36
N ILE A 156 3.04 7.42 -9.32
CA ILE A 156 1.81 8.21 -9.28
C ILE A 156 2.13 9.58 -9.84
N ALA A 157 1.48 9.95 -10.92
CA ALA A 157 1.71 11.25 -11.53
C ALA A 157 0.42 11.79 -12.18
N THR A 158 0.44 13.05 -12.57
CA THR A 158 -0.62 13.67 -13.34
C THR A 158 -0.31 13.55 -14.84
N TYR A 159 -1.35 13.31 -15.64
CA TYR A 159 -1.19 13.29 -17.08
C TYR A 159 -0.88 14.71 -17.58
N ILE A 160 0.23 14.86 -18.31
CA ILE A 160 0.70 16.14 -18.87
C ILE A 160 0.99 17.20 -17.78
N GLU A 161 1.52 16.79 -16.63
CA GLU A 161 1.92 17.69 -15.53
C GLU A 161 0.85 18.71 -15.11
N LYS A 162 -0.43 18.38 -15.30
CA LYS A 162 -1.53 19.26 -14.90
C LYS A 162 -1.65 19.29 -13.38
N ALA A 163 -1.77 20.50 -12.85
CA ALA A 163 -2.10 20.71 -11.45
C ALA A 163 -3.41 20.03 -11.07
N LEU A 164 -3.50 19.53 -9.85
CA LEU A 164 -4.73 19.00 -9.29
C LEU A 164 -5.66 20.18 -8.93
N ASP A 165 -6.53 20.55 -9.86
CA ASP A 165 -7.53 21.59 -9.67
C ASP A 165 -8.82 20.98 -9.13
N ASN A 166 -8.89 20.84 -7.80
CA ASN A 166 -10.07 20.33 -7.13
C ASN A 166 -10.09 20.79 -5.66
N GLU A 167 -11.27 21.23 -5.19
CA GLU A 167 -11.48 21.68 -3.81
C GLU A 167 -11.21 20.60 -2.75
N PHE A 168 -11.37 19.32 -3.10
CA PHE A 168 -11.18 18.17 -2.21
C PHE A 168 -9.75 17.60 -2.25
N ILE A 169 -8.85 18.21 -3.01
CA ILE A 169 -7.53 17.63 -3.22
C ILE A 169 -6.69 17.53 -1.93
N GLY A 170 -6.94 18.41 -0.96
CA GLY A 170 -6.32 18.36 0.35
C GLY A 170 -6.54 17.03 1.08
N ASN A 171 -7.70 16.40 0.89
CA ASN A 171 -8.01 15.09 1.51
C ASN A 171 -7.10 13.94 1.00
N VAL A 172 -6.35 14.16 -0.08
CA VAL A 172 -5.35 13.18 -0.54
C VAL A 172 -4.20 13.05 0.46
N ILE A 173 -3.88 14.12 1.18
CA ILE A 173 -2.84 14.12 2.21
C ILE A 173 -3.28 13.24 3.38
N ASP A 174 -4.54 13.36 3.83
CA ASP A 174 -5.08 12.61 4.98
C ASP A 174 -5.15 11.08 4.72
N VAL A 175 -5.22 10.67 3.47
CA VAL A 175 -5.28 9.24 3.10
C VAL A 175 -3.92 8.68 2.69
N CYS A 176 -2.90 9.51 2.59
CA CYS A 176 -1.56 9.09 2.21
C CYS A 176 -0.79 8.55 3.40
#